data_1b9e7c0de0af7b6b6d4787240ffb4457
#
_entry.id   1b9e7c0de0af7b6b6d4787240ffb4457
#
_cell.length_a   1.000
_cell.length_b   1.000
_cell.length_c   1.000
_cell.angle_alpha   90.00
_cell.angle_beta   90.00
_cell.angle_gamma   90.00
#
_symmetry.space_group_name_H-M   'P 1'
#
loop_
_entity.id
_entity.type
_entity.pdbx_description
1 polymer ?
#
loop_
_entity_poly.entity_id
_entity_poly.type
_entity_poly.pdbx_seq_one_letter_code
_entity_poly.pdbx_strand_id
1 'polypeptide(L)'
;LALKVDWKFDYLLDAATKLEKEIINDSLAYKIFISQEDLNFYQLITGRFSDCTVWPFRPKLPNISLEQPKSISKLIWFGGIDTHKKKSIDWFVNKVLPKIQQSISEIEFHLWGRRTEMYNNPSRKIFGHGFWVMEGFPCVEGALYVNPDIIGGGVKLKLFSLIEEGIPFVSTVFGFEGYDKKMIDNSMRIVTDTEHFAEAIISRLQMGYYNNV
;
A
#
# COMPACT_ATOMS: atom_id res chain seq x y z
N LEU A 1 11.43 15.39 -20.01
CA LEU A 1 11.82 16.10 -18.78
C LEU A 1 12.81 15.20 -18.05
N ALA A 2 14.11 15.46 -18.23
CA ALA A 2 15.16 14.78 -17.48
C ALA A 2 15.03 15.18 -16.01
N LEU A 3 14.64 14.24 -15.17
CA LEU A 3 14.76 14.36 -13.73
C LEU A 3 16.25 14.62 -13.45
N LYS A 4 16.60 15.77 -12.88
CA LYS A 4 17.90 15.97 -12.24
C LYS A 4 17.96 14.97 -11.07
N VAL A 5 18.55 13.81 -11.31
CA VAL A 5 18.84 12.83 -10.27
C VAL A 5 20.05 13.36 -9.52
N ASP A 6 19.94 13.44 -8.19
CA ASP A 6 21.05 13.86 -7.33
C ASP A 6 22.17 12.81 -7.49
N TRP A 7 23.42 13.24 -7.74
CA TRP A 7 24.58 12.37 -7.98
C TRP A 7 24.81 11.31 -6.88
N LYS A 8 24.37 11.58 -5.64
CA LYS A 8 24.37 10.60 -4.56
C LYS A 8 23.40 9.44 -4.82
N PHE A 9 22.32 9.71 -5.54
CA PHE A 9 21.34 8.70 -5.92
C PHE A 9 21.90 7.80 -7.01
N ASP A 10 22.61 8.35 -7.98
CA ASP A 10 23.26 7.60 -9.04
C ASP A 10 24.30 6.62 -8.48
N TYR A 11 25.15 7.09 -7.55
CA TYR A 11 26.13 6.22 -6.90
C TYR A 11 25.49 5.06 -6.12
N LEU A 12 24.42 5.32 -5.38
CA LEU A 12 23.69 4.30 -4.65
C LEU A 12 22.96 3.33 -5.58
N LEU A 13 22.44 3.84 -6.69
CA LEU A 13 21.80 3.02 -7.72
C LEU A 13 22.82 2.10 -8.41
N ASP A 14 23.99 2.61 -8.76
CA ASP A 14 25.06 1.84 -9.35
C ASP A 14 25.57 0.75 -8.39
N ALA A 15 25.75 1.07 -7.12
CA ALA A 15 26.17 0.13 -6.09
C ALA A 15 25.12 -0.97 -5.87
N ALA A 16 23.83 -0.59 -5.79
CA ALA A 16 22.73 -1.55 -5.67
C ALA A 16 22.63 -2.45 -6.91
N THR A 17 22.72 -1.88 -8.11
CA THR A 17 22.69 -2.64 -9.38
C THR A 17 23.85 -3.62 -9.47
N LYS A 18 25.05 -3.22 -9.02
CA LYS A 18 26.21 -4.12 -8.98
C LYS A 18 25.98 -5.29 -8.02
N LEU A 19 25.50 -4.99 -6.81
CA LEU A 19 25.19 -6.03 -5.82
C LEU A 19 24.10 -6.97 -6.30
N GLU A 20 23.03 -6.46 -6.90
CA GLU A 20 21.99 -7.29 -7.50
C GLU A 20 22.53 -8.20 -8.60
N LYS A 21 23.39 -7.68 -9.48
CA LYS A 21 24.06 -8.49 -10.51
C LYS A 21 24.94 -9.58 -9.92
N GLU A 22 25.66 -9.30 -8.85
CA GLU A 22 26.47 -10.29 -8.16
C GLU A 22 25.59 -11.40 -7.55
N ILE A 23 24.50 -11.06 -6.89
CA ILE A 23 23.55 -12.02 -6.31
C ILE A 23 22.85 -12.85 -7.42
N ILE A 24 22.40 -12.19 -8.48
CA ILE A 24 21.75 -12.85 -9.62
C ILE A 24 22.70 -13.85 -10.29
N ASN A 25 23.98 -13.49 -10.43
CA ASN A 25 24.96 -14.32 -11.10
C ASN A 25 25.59 -15.40 -10.20
N ASP A 26 25.36 -15.35 -8.89
CA ASP A 26 25.83 -16.39 -7.99
C ASP A 26 25.12 -17.73 -8.30
N SER A 27 25.83 -18.66 -8.88
CA SER A 27 25.31 -19.98 -9.23
C SER A 27 25.12 -20.92 -8.04
N LEU A 28 25.70 -20.58 -6.89
CA LEU A 28 25.61 -21.39 -5.67
C LEU A 28 24.41 -20.95 -4.81
N ALA A 29 23.88 -19.75 -5.05
CA ALA A 29 22.75 -19.24 -4.30
C ALA A 29 21.42 -19.66 -4.94
N TYR A 30 20.53 -20.26 -4.15
CA TYR A 30 19.15 -20.50 -4.53
C TYR A 30 18.29 -19.26 -4.20
N LYS A 31 17.55 -18.74 -5.18
CA LYS A 31 16.80 -17.50 -5.05
C LYS A 31 15.34 -17.79 -4.70
N ILE A 32 14.87 -17.17 -3.64
CA ILE A 32 13.48 -17.30 -3.19
C ILE A 32 12.81 -15.93 -3.32
N PHE A 33 11.78 -15.89 -4.16
CA PHE A 33 10.98 -14.70 -4.40
C PHE A 33 9.68 -14.75 -3.59
N ILE A 34 9.18 -13.61 -3.17
CA ILE A 34 7.91 -13.52 -2.42
C ILE A 34 6.72 -13.25 -3.32
N SER A 35 6.95 -12.88 -4.59
CA SER A 35 5.91 -12.73 -5.60
C SER A 35 6.22 -13.52 -6.86
N GLN A 36 5.18 -13.92 -7.58
CA GLN A 36 5.31 -14.60 -8.86
C GLN A 36 5.83 -13.64 -9.94
N GLU A 37 5.47 -12.35 -9.84
CA GLU A 37 5.91 -11.31 -10.75
C GLU A 37 7.44 -11.14 -10.69
N ASP A 38 8.01 -11.06 -9.49
CA ASP A 38 9.46 -10.95 -9.31
C ASP A 38 10.19 -12.19 -9.80
N LEU A 39 9.65 -13.39 -9.54
CA LEU A 39 10.18 -14.64 -10.08
C LEU A 39 10.16 -14.64 -11.62
N ASN A 40 9.04 -14.28 -12.23
CA ASN A 40 8.91 -14.24 -13.68
C ASN A 40 9.89 -13.23 -14.29
N PHE A 41 10.05 -12.06 -13.65
CA PHE A 41 11.01 -11.05 -14.08
C PHE A 41 12.46 -11.58 -14.01
N TYR A 42 12.83 -12.23 -12.90
CA TYR A 42 14.14 -12.87 -12.77
C TYR A 42 14.39 -13.89 -13.88
N GLN A 43 13.43 -14.79 -14.13
CA GLN A 43 13.53 -15.82 -15.17
C GLN A 43 13.65 -15.19 -16.57
N LEU A 44 12.93 -14.12 -16.82
CA LEU A 44 12.97 -13.40 -18.10
C LEU A 44 14.36 -12.79 -18.38
N ILE A 45 14.96 -12.14 -17.37
CA ILE A 45 16.23 -11.43 -17.56
C ILE A 45 17.47 -12.35 -17.49
N THR A 46 17.35 -13.50 -16.81
CA THR A 46 18.50 -14.39 -16.59
C THR A 46 18.46 -15.66 -17.43
N GLY A 47 17.30 -16.06 -17.92
CA GLY A 47 17.09 -17.39 -18.55
C GLY A 47 17.20 -18.55 -17.57
N ARG A 48 17.22 -18.32 -16.26
CA ARG A 48 17.41 -19.35 -15.22
C ARG A 48 16.07 -19.75 -14.62
N PHE A 49 15.85 -21.05 -14.48
CA PHE A 49 14.60 -21.62 -13.99
C PHE A 49 14.78 -22.63 -12.86
N SER A 50 15.98 -23.19 -12.73
CA SER A 50 16.26 -24.29 -11.78
C SER A 50 16.79 -23.83 -10.43
N ASP A 51 17.30 -22.62 -10.34
CA ASP A 51 17.94 -22.05 -9.15
C ASP A 51 17.05 -21.03 -8.43
N CYS A 52 15.76 -21.06 -8.69
CA CYS A 52 14.82 -20.11 -8.15
C CYS A 52 13.44 -20.71 -7.91
N THR A 53 12.73 -20.16 -6.94
CA THR A 53 11.32 -20.49 -6.65
C THR A 53 10.60 -19.30 -6.10
N VAL A 54 9.26 -19.37 -6.08
CA VAL A 54 8.44 -18.42 -5.35
C VAL A 54 7.97 -19.04 -4.03
N TRP A 55 8.12 -18.29 -2.96
CA TRP A 55 7.49 -18.57 -1.68
C TRP A 55 6.50 -17.45 -1.42
N PRO A 56 5.28 -17.54 -1.94
CA PRO A 56 4.34 -16.44 -1.88
C PRO A 56 3.91 -16.17 -0.45
N PHE A 57 3.86 -14.91 -0.12
CA PHE A 57 3.24 -14.46 1.11
C PHE A 57 1.74 -14.74 1.01
N ARG A 58 1.23 -15.63 1.85
CA ARG A 58 -0.19 -15.99 1.91
C ARG A 58 -0.73 -15.61 3.27
N PRO A 59 -1.48 -14.48 3.36
CA PRO A 59 -2.19 -14.15 4.59
C PRO A 59 -3.19 -15.25 4.92
N LYS A 60 -3.34 -15.55 6.20
CA LYS A 60 -4.45 -16.37 6.66
C LYS A 60 -5.70 -15.52 6.54
N LEU A 61 -6.65 -15.97 5.74
CA LEU A 61 -7.95 -15.28 5.68
C LEU A 61 -8.63 -15.40 7.05
N PRO A 62 -9.18 -14.31 7.57
CA PRO A 62 -9.82 -14.32 8.86
C PRO A 62 -11.05 -15.24 8.84
N ASN A 63 -11.19 -16.05 9.88
CA ASN A 63 -12.43 -16.81 10.12
C ASN A 63 -13.53 -15.96 10.76
N ILE A 64 -13.30 -14.67 10.91
CA ILE A 64 -14.15 -13.79 11.71
C ILE A 64 -14.80 -12.76 10.80
N SER A 65 -16.11 -12.76 10.76
CA SER A 65 -16.88 -11.57 10.41
C SER A 65 -16.67 -10.53 11.51
N LEU A 66 -15.76 -9.59 11.30
CA LEU A 66 -15.70 -8.42 12.17
C LEU A 66 -17.05 -7.73 12.09
N GLU A 67 -17.67 -7.47 13.23
CA GLU A 67 -18.82 -6.56 13.27
C GLU A 67 -18.36 -5.23 12.68
N GLN A 68 -18.98 -4.86 11.60
CA GLN A 68 -18.55 -3.73 10.80
C GLN A 68 -19.02 -2.44 11.45
N PRO A 69 -18.20 -1.40 11.57
CA PRO A 69 -18.62 -0.14 12.15
C PRO A 69 -19.79 0.43 11.35
N LYS A 70 -20.80 0.92 12.06
CA LYS A 70 -22.04 1.47 11.47
C LYS A 70 -21.81 2.74 10.64
N SER A 71 -20.72 3.45 10.88
CA SER A 71 -20.33 4.64 10.11
C SER A 71 -18.81 4.74 10.03
N ILE A 72 -18.30 5.17 8.87
CA ILE A 72 -16.88 5.46 8.68
C ILE A 72 -16.72 6.97 8.64
N SER A 73 -15.89 7.51 9.52
CA SER A 73 -15.58 8.94 9.62
C SER A 73 -14.10 9.25 9.38
N LYS A 74 -13.26 8.22 9.27
CA LYS A 74 -11.81 8.37 9.17
C LYS A 74 -11.23 7.55 8.04
N LEU A 75 -10.29 8.15 7.33
CA LEU A 75 -9.37 7.45 6.43
C LEU A 75 -8.04 7.27 7.15
N ILE A 76 -7.47 6.09 7.08
CA ILE A 76 -6.17 5.79 7.70
C ILE A 76 -5.17 5.34 6.65
N TRP A 77 -3.97 5.89 6.75
CA TRP A 77 -2.78 5.39 6.10
C TRP A 77 -1.68 5.18 7.14
N PHE A 78 -0.91 4.12 7.00
CA PHE A 78 0.26 3.90 7.85
C PHE A 78 1.47 3.45 7.04
N GLY A 79 2.63 3.91 7.48
CA GLY A 79 3.91 3.64 6.85
C GLY A 79 4.90 4.79 7.01
N GLY A 80 6.16 4.56 6.69
CA GLY A 80 7.18 5.62 6.68
C GLY A 80 7.09 6.47 5.40
N ILE A 81 7.28 7.78 5.55
CA ILE A 81 7.38 8.70 4.41
C ILE A 81 8.83 8.73 3.91
N ASP A 82 9.10 7.97 2.87
CA ASP A 82 10.30 8.08 2.03
C ASP A 82 9.99 8.87 0.75
N THR A 83 10.96 8.97 -0.14
CA THR A 83 10.83 9.73 -1.39
C THR A 83 9.69 9.22 -2.28
N HIS A 84 9.50 7.89 -2.34
CA HIS A 84 8.45 7.27 -3.17
C HIS A 84 7.08 7.43 -2.53
N LYS A 85 6.98 7.13 -1.23
CA LYS A 85 5.73 7.29 -0.47
C LYS A 85 5.27 8.74 -0.43
N LYS A 86 6.23 9.69 -0.32
CA LYS A 86 5.90 11.11 -0.39
C LYS A 86 5.12 11.46 -1.65
N LYS A 87 5.55 10.99 -2.83
CA LYS A 87 4.83 11.25 -4.09
C LYS A 87 3.40 10.70 -4.07
N SER A 88 3.23 9.50 -3.54
CA SER A 88 1.91 8.86 -3.43
C SER A 88 1.00 9.61 -2.45
N ILE A 89 1.53 10.01 -1.29
CA ILE A 89 0.76 10.76 -0.30
C ILE A 89 0.46 12.18 -0.78
N ASP A 90 1.42 12.86 -1.41
CA ASP A 90 1.20 14.18 -2.02
C ASP A 90 0.09 14.12 -3.08
N TRP A 91 0.08 13.10 -3.92
CA TRP A 91 -0.99 12.87 -4.87
C TRP A 91 -2.34 12.67 -4.16
N PHE A 92 -2.39 11.80 -3.15
CA PHE A 92 -3.62 11.54 -2.40
C PHE A 92 -4.15 12.81 -1.73
N VAL A 93 -3.32 13.52 -0.97
CA VAL A 93 -3.68 14.72 -0.21
C VAL A 93 -4.13 15.87 -1.11
N ASN A 94 -3.52 16.01 -2.30
CA ASN A 94 -3.75 17.18 -3.16
C ASN A 94 -4.74 16.90 -4.30
N LYS A 95 -4.98 15.63 -4.68
CA LYS A 95 -5.85 15.30 -5.82
C LYS A 95 -7.04 14.44 -5.45
N VAL A 96 -6.89 13.52 -4.50
CA VAL A 96 -7.92 12.56 -4.13
C VAL A 96 -8.74 13.06 -2.93
N LEU A 97 -8.08 13.38 -1.83
CA LEU A 97 -8.74 13.80 -0.59
C LEU A 97 -9.71 14.98 -0.77
N PRO A 98 -9.38 16.04 -1.55
CA PRO A 98 -10.33 17.13 -1.79
C PRO A 98 -11.63 16.67 -2.47
N LYS A 99 -11.56 15.69 -3.40
CA LYS A 99 -12.77 15.13 -4.05
C LYS A 99 -13.64 14.38 -3.04
N ILE A 100 -13.01 13.62 -2.14
CA ILE A 100 -13.71 12.92 -1.07
C ILE A 100 -14.38 13.92 -0.13
N GLN A 101 -13.67 14.98 0.29
CA GLN A 101 -14.16 16.02 1.19
C GLN A 101 -15.28 16.87 0.58
N GLN A 102 -15.37 16.99 -0.75
CA GLN A 102 -16.52 17.61 -1.42
C GLN A 102 -17.80 16.79 -1.23
N SER A 103 -17.70 15.47 -1.16
CA SER A 103 -18.85 14.57 -0.98
C SER A 103 -19.13 14.29 0.51
N ILE A 104 -18.09 14.25 1.33
CA ILE A 104 -18.16 13.92 2.76
C ILE A 104 -17.25 14.91 3.51
N SER A 105 -17.81 16.08 3.82
CA SER A 105 -17.04 17.21 4.36
C SER A 105 -16.35 16.93 5.70
N GLU A 106 -16.93 16.01 6.50
CA GLU A 106 -16.42 15.71 7.84
C GLU A 106 -15.34 14.62 7.88
N ILE A 107 -14.99 14.04 6.72
CA ILE A 107 -13.98 12.97 6.69
C ILE A 107 -12.60 13.46 7.12
N GLU A 108 -11.99 12.75 8.02
CA GLU A 108 -10.63 12.99 8.50
C GLU A 108 -9.64 12.03 7.85
N PHE A 109 -8.42 12.50 7.59
CA PHE A 109 -7.32 11.66 7.10
C PHE A 109 -6.20 11.59 8.12
N HIS A 110 -5.93 10.39 8.62
CA HIS A 110 -4.94 10.11 9.64
C HIS A 110 -3.75 9.34 9.06
N LEU A 111 -2.55 9.85 9.29
CA LEU A 111 -1.30 9.23 8.84
C LEU A 111 -0.47 8.82 10.06
N TRP A 112 -0.07 7.56 10.09
CA TRP A 112 0.77 7.00 11.15
C TRP A 112 2.08 6.47 10.56
N GLY A 113 3.21 6.78 11.22
CA GLY A 113 4.53 6.30 10.87
C GLY A 113 5.56 7.42 10.76
N ARG A 114 6.78 7.03 10.43
CA ARG A 114 7.91 7.96 10.38
C ARG A 114 7.67 9.12 9.41
N ARG A 115 7.88 10.36 9.87
CA ARG A 115 7.75 11.62 9.10
C ARG A 115 6.33 11.96 8.66
N THR A 116 5.31 11.32 9.22
CA THR A 116 3.92 11.68 8.85
C THR A 116 3.51 13.03 9.43
N GLU A 117 4.18 13.50 10.49
CA GLU A 117 3.96 14.81 11.13
C GLU A 117 4.08 15.98 10.14
N MET A 118 4.87 15.80 9.07
CA MET A 118 5.01 16.81 8.02
C MET A 118 3.71 17.10 7.25
N TYR A 119 2.72 16.19 7.34
CA TYR A 119 1.42 16.35 6.72
C TYR A 119 0.36 16.92 7.68
N ASN A 120 0.71 17.15 8.95
CA ASN A 120 -0.26 17.62 9.92
C ASN A 120 -0.84 18.98 9.52
N ASN A 121 -2.13 18.99 9.20
CA ASN A 121 -2.89 20.17 8.79
C ASN A 121 -4.35 20.05 9.23
N PRO A 122 -4.67 20.35 10.50
CA PRO A 122 -6.01 20.21 11.06
C PRO A 122 -7.07 21.03 10.32
N SER A 123 -6.71 22.18 9.72
CA SER A 123 -7.66 22.99 8.95
C SER A 123 -8.17 22.28 7.68
N ARG A 124 -7.41 21.31 7.18
CA ARG A 124 -7.77 20.41 6.09
C ARG A 124 -8.20 19.03 6.57
N LYS A 125 -8.40 18.86 7.89
CA LYS A 125 -8.71 17.56 8.52
C LYS A 125 -7.67 16.47 8.21
N ILE A 126 -6.40 16.85 8.19
CA ILE A 126 -5.26 15.93 7.98
C ILE A 126 -4.45 15.89 9.25
N PHE A 127 -4.25 14.69 9.80
CA PHE A 127 -3.59 14.47 11.07
C PHE A 127 -2.39 13.53 10.91
N GLY A 128 -1.19 14.09 10.98
CA GLY A 128 0.07 13.34 10.97
C GLY A 128 0.53 13.06 12.40
N HIS A 129 0.55 11.79 12.80
CA HIS A 129 0.74 11.38 14.19
C HIS A 129 2.17 10.93 14.54
N GLY A 130 3.03 10.72 13.54
CA GLY A 130 4.34 10.13 13.80
C GLY A 130 4.28 8.62 14.06
N PHE A 131 5.24 8.11 14.80
CA PHE A 131 5.35 6.69 15.06
C PHE A 131 4.15 6.13 15.83
N TRP A 132 3.67 4.98 15.37
CA TRP A 132 2.77 4.14 16.14
C TRP A 132 3.59 3.38 17.19
N VAL A 133 3.27 3.57 18.48
CA VAL A 133 4.03 3.01 19.60
C VAL A 133 3.35 1.84 20.30
N MET A 134 2.12 1.50 19.86
CA MET A 134 1.36 0.38 20.40
C MET A 134 1.62 -0.90 19.59
N GLU A 135 1.32 -2.06 20.15
CA GLU A 135 1.37 -3.31 19.41
C GLU A 135 0.35 -3.32 18.26
N GLY A 136 0.72 -3.99 17.17
CA GLY A 136 -0.10 -4.06 15.97
C GLY A 136 0.01 -2.79 15.09
N PHE A 137 -1.03 -2.54 14.34
CA PHE A 137 -1.17 -1.33 13.51
C PHE A 137 -2.32 -0.47 14.03
N PRO A 138 -2.37 0.82 13.65
CA PRO A 138 -3.40 1.73 14.14
C PRO A 138 -4.79 1.23 13.74
N CYS A 139 -5.41 0.41 14.59
CA CYS A 139 -6.79 -0.02 14.41
C CYS A 139 -7.71 1.01 15.08
N VAL A 140 -8.45 1.73 14.28
CA VAL A 140 -9.36 2.78 14.75
C VAL A 140 -10.77 2.41 14.32
N GLU A 141 -11.67 2.33 15.29
CA GLU A 141 -13.08 2.12 15.00
C GLU A 141 -13.64 3.20 14.07
N GLY A 142 -14.44 2.80 13.10
CA GLY A 142 -15.00 3.71 12.11
C GLY A 142 -13.98 4.19 11.07
N ALA A 143 -12.91 3.43 10.83
CA ALA A 143 -11.89 3.79 9.85
C ALA A 143 -11.92 2.90 8.61
N LEU A 144 -11.65 3.52 7.46
CA LEU A 144 -11.31 2.86 6.20
C LEU A 144 -9.83 3.06 5.91
N TYR A 145 -9.11 1.98 5.67
CA TYR A 145 -7.70 2.07 5.29
C TYR A 145 -7.57 2.39 3.80
N VAL A 146 -6.59 3.24 3.49
CA VAL A 146 -6.27 3.59 2.11
C VAL A 146 -4.81 3.30 1.81
N ASN A 147 -4.56 2.69 0.66
CA ASN A 147 -3.21 2.46 0.15
C ASN A 147 -3.04 3.12 -1.23
N PRO A 148 -2.73 4.43 -1.26
CA PRO A 148 -2.66 5.23 -2.47
C PRO A 148 -1.32 5.11 -3.19
N ASP A 149 -0.64 3.98 -3.11
CA ASP A 149 0.66 3.80 -3.74
C ASP A 149 0.53 3.86 -5.27
N ILE A 150 1.18 4.85 -5.90
CA ILE A 150 1.22 5.04 -7.37
C ILE A 150 2.62 4.82 -7.95
N ILE A 151 3.60 4.54 -7.12
CA ILE A 151 4.99 4.34 -7.48
C ILE A 151 5.68 3.44 -6.43
N GLY A 152 6.71 2.72 -6.83
CA GLY A 152 7.46 1.76 -6.02
C GLY A 152 7.31 0.36 -6.60
N GLY A 153 7.81 -0.66 -5.96
CA GLY A 153 7.72 -2.06 -6.40
C GLY A 153 7.52 -3.00 -5.22
N GLY A 154 7.28 -4.27 -5.54
CA GLY A 154 7.20 -5.36 -4.58
C GLY A 154 5.97 -5.37 -3.68
N VAL A 155 5.84 -6.45 -2.94
CA VAL A 155 4.71 -6.71 -2.04
C VAL A 155 4.64 -5.69 -0.90
N LYS A 156 3.49 -5.10 -0.68
CA LYS A 156 3.26 -4.12 0.38
C LYS A 156 2.83 -4.82 1.67
N LEU A 157 3.79 -5.26 2.49
CA LEU A 157 3.55 -6.07 3.69
C LEU A 157 2.46 -5.52 4.63
N LYS A 158 2.25 -4.21 4.65
CA LYS A 158 1.18 -3.59 5.44
C LYS A 158 -0.23 -4.08 5.06
N LEU A 159 -0.46 -4.42 3.80
CA LEU A 159 -1.75 -4.97 3.37
C LEU A 159 -1.97 -6.40 3.88
N PHE A 160 -0.88 -7.13 4.10
CA PHE A 160 -0.93 -8.47 4.65
C PHE A 160 -1.69 -8.50 5.99
N SER A 161 -1.30 -7.60 6.91
CA SER A 161 -1.96 -7.50 8.22
C SER A 161 -3.42 -7.09 8.10
N LEU A 162 -3.75 -6.16 7.18
CA LEU A 162 -5.13 -5.77 6.94
C LEU A 162 -5.97 -6.95 6.43
N ILE A 163 -5.41 -7.77 5.55
CA ILE A 163 -6.07 -8.96 5.01
C ILE A 163 -6.27 -10.02 6.10
N GLU A 164 -5.24 -10.29 6.92
CA GLU A 164 -5.33 -11.27 8.00
C GLU A 164 -6.35 -10.91 9.08
N GLU A 165 -6.46 -9.61 9.38
CA GLU A 165 -7.41 -9.08 10.35
C GLU A 165 -8.80 -8.80 9.76
N GLY A 166 -8.98 -9.03 8.44
CA GLY A 166 -10.24 -8.74 7.75
C GLY A 166 -10.60 -7.25 7.71
N ILE A 167 -9.61 -6.38 7.88
CA ILE A 167 -9.82 -4.94 7.93
C ILE A 167 -10.02 -4.38 6.53
N PRO A 168 -11.08 -3.63 6.30
CA PRO A 168 -11.39 -3.12 4.98
C PRO A 168 -10.43 -2.03 4.51
N PHE A 169 -10.08 -2.09 3.24
CA PHE A 169 -9.23 -1.09 2.62
C PHE A 169 -9.55 -0.84 1.15
N VAL A 170 -9.11 0.32 0.68
CA VAL A 170 -9.06 0.67 -0.75
C VAL A 170 -7.60 0.84 -1.16
N SER A 171 -7.17 0.13 -2.19
CA SER A 171 -5.80 0.21 -2.72
C SER A 171 -5.80 0.50 -4.22
N THR A 172 -4.76 1.16 -4.70
CA THR A 172 -4.45 1.15 -6.13
C THR A 172 -4.01 -0.26 -6.54
N VAL A 173 -4.13 -0.59 -7.81
CA VAL A 173 -3.59 -1.83 -8.38
C VAL A 173 -2.08 -1.94 -8.08
N PHE A 174 -1.38 -0.83 -8.16
CA PHE A 174 0.03 -0.76 -7.88
C PHE A 174 0.36 -1.03 -6.40
N GLY A 175 -0.50 -0.53 -5.51
CA GLY A 175 -0.40 -0.81 -4.08
C GLY A 175 -0.67 -2.27 -3.73
N PHE A 176 -1.41 -3.00 -4.57
CA PHE A 176 -1.78 -4.41 -4.40
C PHE A 176 -0.87 -5.38 -5.18
N GLU A 177 0.19 -4.88 -5.79
CA GLU A 177 1.16 -5.68 -6.53
C GLU A 177 1.75 -6.81 -5.67
N GLY A 178 1.87 -8.00 -6.27
CA GLY A 178 2.40 -9.20 -5.62
C GLY A 178 1.39 -10.01 -4.80
N TYR A 179 0.15 -9.56 -4.68
CA TYR A 179 -0.93 -10.32 -4.07
C TYR A 179 -1.76 -11.08 -5.11
N ASP A 180 -2.17 -12.29 -4.78
CA ASP A 180 -3.08 -13.05 -5.65
C ASP A 180 -4.46 -12.37 -5.69
N LYS A 181 -4.96 -12.13 -6.89
CA LYS A 181 -6.31 -11.54 -7.10
C LYS A 181 -7.42 -12.39 -6.50
N LYS A 182 -7.19 -13.69 -6.31
CA LYS A 182 -8.13 -14.61 -5.62
C LYS A 182 -8.30 -14.30 -4.13
N MET A 183 -7.41 -13.48 -3.55
CA MET A 183 -7.53 -13.01 -2.17
C MET A 183 -8.48 -11.83 -2.02
N ILE A 184 -8.92 -11.23 -3.14
CA ILE A 184 -9.82 -10.08 -3.10
C ILE A 184 -11.20 -10.55 -2.67
N ASP A 185 -11.64 -10.08 -1.53
CA ASP A 185 -12.99 -10.25 -1.01
C ASP A 185 -13.77 -8.94 -0.96
N ASN A 186 -14.93 -8.97 -0.33
CA ASN A 186 -15.81 -7.81 -0.23
C ASN A 186 -15.24 -6.68 0.68
N SER A 187 -14.26 -6.97 1.53
CA SER A 187 -13.58 -5.96 2.38
C SER A 187 -12.62 -5.09 1.60
N MET A 188 -12.19 -5.54 0.43
CA MET A 188 -11.15 -4.92 -0.37
C MET A 188 -11.71 -4.27 -1.64
N ARG A 189 -11.14 -3.13 -2.01
CA ARG A 189 -11.36 -2.50 -3.32
C ARG A 189 -10.02 -2.18 -3.94
N ILE A 190 -9.77 -2.79 -5.10
CA ILE A 190 -8.55 -2.55 -5.87
C ILE A 190 -8.94 -1.74 -7.10
N VAL A 191 -8.35 -0.55 -7.24
CA VAL A 191 -8.71 0.42 -8.27
C VAL A 191 -7.57 0.54 -9.28
N THR A 192 -7.88 0.31 -10.54
CA THR A 192 -6.90 0.38 -11.64
C THR A 192 -6.61 1.79 -12.09
N ASP A 193 -7.57 2.69 -11.91
CA ASP A 193 -7.52 4.07 -12.35
C ASP A 193 -7.47 5.01 -11.16
N THR A 194 -6.50 5.93 -11.20
CA THR A 194 -6.32 6.90 -10.13
C THR A 194 -7.45 7.93 -10.05
N GLU A 195 -8.19 8.17 -11.13
CA GLU A 195 -9.34 9.07 -11.12
C GLU A 195 -10.52 8.46 -10.38
N HIS A 196 -10.74 7.16 -10.51
CA HIS A 196 -11.79 6.42 -9.80
C HIS A 196 -11.44 6.08 -8.34
N PHE A 197 -10.22 6.40 -7.89
CA PHE A 197 -9.81 6.06 -6.52
C PHE A 197 -10.65 6.81 -5.47
N ALA A 198 -10.95 8.09 -5.72
CA ALA A 198 -11.83 8.86 -4.85
C ALA A 198 -13.26 8.29 -4.83
N GLU A 199 -13.79 7.93 -5.99
CA GLU A 199 -15.13 7.34 -6.12
C GLU A 199 -15.26 6.00 -5.40
N ALA A 200 -14.23 5.15 -5.49
CA ALA A 200 -14.20 3.89 -4.77
C ALA A 200 -14.21 4.09 -3.25
N ILE A 201 -13.49 5.10 -2.75
CA ILE A 201 -13.50 5.46 -1.34
C ILE A 201 -14.87 6.03 -0.94
N ILE A 202 -15.42 6.99 -1.70
CA ILE A 202 -16.73 7.61 -1.43
C ILE A 202 -17.83 6.54 -1.40
N SER A 203 -17.86 5.65 -2.40
CA SER A 203 -18.80 4.55 -2.44
C SER A 203 -18.71 3.67 -1.19
N ARG A 204 -17.49 3.37 -0.74
CA ARG A 204 -17.25 2.56 0.45
C ARG A 204 -17.71 3.26 1.73
N LEU A 205 -17.49 4.57 1.83
CA LEU A 205 -17.93 5.39 2.96
C LEU A 205 -19.46 5.52 3.04
N GLN A 206 -20.13 5.65 1.88
CA GLN A 206 -21.58 5.82 1.79
C GLN A 206 -22.35 4.50 1.98
N MET A 207 -21.81 3.40 1.47
CA MET A 207 -22.45 2.11 1.65
C MET A 207 -22.44 1.64 3.10
N GLY A 208 -21.60 2.26 3.96
CA GLY A 208 -21.23 1.61 5.19
C GLY A 208 -20.61 0.26 4.86
N TYR A 209 -20.28 -0.52 5.84
CA TYR A 209 -19.94 -1.92 5.59
C TYR A 209 -21.24 -2.71 5.50
N TYR A 210 -21.83 -2.82 4.34
CA TYR A 210 -22.95 -3.71 4.17
C TYR A 210 -22.49 -5.17 4.18
N ASN A 211 -23.16 -5.90 5.05
CA ASN A 211 -23.05 -7.32 5.25
C ASN A 211 -23.05 -8.10 3.94
N ASN A 212 -22.23 -9.11 3.92
CA ASN A 212 -22.36 -10.25 3.03
C ASN A 212 -23.79 -10.75 3.04
N VAL A 213 -24.44 -10.67 1.92
CA VAL A 213 -25.51 -11.58 1.52
C VAL A 213 -24.95 -12.44 0.41
#